data_c16a947dfeb8298a5ea67b93da2b6b77
#
_entry.id   c16a947dfeb8298a5ea67b93da2b6b77
#
_cell.length_a   1.000
_cell.length_b   1.000
_cell.length_c   1.000
_cell.angle_alpha   90.00
_cell.angle_beta   90.00
_cell.angle_gamma   90.00
#
_symmetry.space_group_name_H-M   'P 1'
#
loop_
_entity.id
_entity.type
_entity.pdbx_description
1 polymer ?
#
loop_
_entity_poly.entity_id
_entity_poly.type
_entity_poly.pdbx_seq_one_letter_code
_entity_poly.pdbx_strand_id
1 'polypeptide(L)'
;MMLSAEQAQGLAMFLIHGVETEAPITKKILAAVPNDQHGYVLGEKGRTAKDLMWHTIQSDIWFAEGIAAGAFAASESKGDAPATSEEMTAAYEKGMAEGMAKVKAMTGAQLAKPINFYNIMELPAVTYLQFLSNHSIHHRGQLSSYLRAMNAHVPSIYGGSADEPM
;
A
#
# COMPACT_ATOMS: atom_id res chain seq x y z
N MET A 1 -8.81 -22.86 -3.20
CA MET A 1 -7.90 -23.52 -4.18
C MET A 1 -6.54 -23.67 -3.48
N MET A 2 -6.00 -24.89 -3.42
CA MET A 2 -4.66 -25.11 -2.86
C MET A 2 -3.62 -24.96 -3.96
N LEU A 3 -2.63 -24.10 -3.74
CA LEU A 3 -1.48 -23.94 -4.64
C LEU A 3 -0.36 -24.91 -4.23
N SER A 4 0.37 -25.48 -5.19
CA SER A 4 1.65 -26.11 -4.90
C SER A 4 2.69 -25.05 -4.53
N ALA A 5 3.77 -25.47 -3.86
CA ALA A 5 4.88 -24.56 -3.51
C ALA A 5 5.48 -23.89 -4.78
N GLU A 6 5.62 -24.63 -5.86
CA GLU A 6 6.13 -24.12 -7.13
C GLU A 6 5.19 -23.08 -7.77
N GLN A 7 3.87 -23.37 -7.77
CA GLN A 7 2.86 -22.43 -8.26
C GLN A 7 2.84 -21.14 -7.44
N ALA A 8 2.91 -21.25 -6.10
CA ALA A 8 2.95 -20.09 -5.21
C ALA A 8 4.21 -19.26 -5.42
N GLN A 9 5.36 -19.90 -5.63
CA GLN A 9 6.63 -19.22 -5.92
C GLN A 9 6.57 -18.45 -7.25
N GLY A 10 6.06 -19.09 -8.32
CA GLY A 10 5.91 -18.44 -9.63
C GLY A 10 4.95 -17.24 -9.58
N LEU A 11 3.81 -17.39 -8.88
CA LEU A 11 2.85 -16.30 -8.69
C LEU A 11 3.45 -15.16 -7.87
N ALA A 12 4.22 -15.48 -6.82
CA ALA A 12 4.88 -14.47 -5.99
C ALA A 12 5.87 -13.62 -6.78
N MET A 13 6.66 -14.20 -7.65
CA MET A 13 7.59 -13.44 -8.50
C MET A 13 6.87 -12.37 -9.32
N PHE A 14 5.74 -12.72 -9.92
CA PHE A 14 4.93 -11.77 -10.69
C PHE A 14 4.30 -10.69 -9.82
N LEU A 15 3.66 -11.07 -8.69
CA LEU A 15 2.96 -10.13 -7.82
C LEU A 15 3.93 -9.20 -7.06
N ILE A 16 5.09 -9.71 -6.62
CA ILE A 16 6.14 -8.89 -6.00
C ILE A 16 6.63 -7.83 -6.97
N HIS A 17 6.89 -8.22 -8.24
CA HIS A 17 7.28 -7.25 -9.27
C HIS A 17 6.21 -6.16 -9.46
N GLY A 18 4.93 -6.55 -9.43
CA GLY A 18 3.81 -5.60 -9.47
C GLY A 18 3.85 -4.61 -8.31
N VAL A 19 3.96 -5.09 -7.07
CA VAL A 19 4.07 -4.22 -5.88
C VAL A 19 5.27 -3.28 -5.96
N GLU A 20 6.43 -3.78 -6.40
CA GLU A 20 7.66 -2.97 -6.55
C GLU A 20 7.55 -1.92 -7.64
N THR A 21 6.78 -2.18 -8.69
CA THR A 21 6.50 -1.21 -9.75
C THR A 21 5.54 -0.12 -9.26
N GLU A 22 4.55 -0.47 -8.43
CA GLU A 22 3.53 0.44 -7.93
C GLU A 22 4.02 1.31 -6.76
N ALA A 23 4.91 0.81 -5.92
CA ALA A 23 5.36 1.51 -4.72
C ALA A 23 6.00 2.89 -4.98
N PRO A 24 6.86 3.08 -6.00
CA PRO A 24 7.39 4.42 -6.34
C PRO A 24 6.30 5.40 -6.76
N ILE A 25 5.26 4.92 -7.44
CA ILE A 25 4.13 5.74 -7.89
C ILE A 25 3.29 6.17 -6.68
N THR A 26 3.02 5.26 -5.75
CA THR A 26 2.34 5.56 -4.49
C THR A 26 3.14 6.58 -3.68
N LYS A 27 4.46 6.39 -3.54
CA LYS A 27 5.38 7.35 -2.90
C LYS A 27 5.26 8.75 -3.51
N LYS A 28 5.22 8.84 -4.85
CA LYS A 28 5.10 10.13 -5.58
C LYS A 28 3.81 10.86 -5.23
N ILE A 29 2.69 10.16 -5.14
CA ILE A 29 1.39 10.74 -4.76
C ILE A 29 1.37 11.15 -3.28
N LEU A 30 1.92 10.34 -2.38
CA LEU A 30 2.05 10.69 -0.96
C LEU A 30 2.87 11.97 -0.77
N ALA A 31 3.99 12.08 -1.46
CA ALA A 31 4.88 13.25 -1.39
C ALA A 31 4.26 14.54 -1.95
N ALA A 32 3.24 14.42 -2.81
CA ALA A 32 2.58 15.57 -3.42
C ALA A 32 1.54 16.24 -2.50
N VAL A 33 1.16 15.62 -1.38
CA VAL A 33 0.16 16.20 -0.46
C VAL A 33 0.79 17.36 0.32
N PRO A 34 0.26 18.61 0.18
CA PRO A 34 0.82 19.76 0.88
C PRO A 34 0.62 19.66 2.39
N ASN A 35 1.67 19.98 3.16
CA ASN A 35 1.64 19.90 4.64
C ASN A 35 0.57 20.82 5.26
N ASP A 36 0.37 22.01 4.70
CA ASP A 36 -0.63 22.97 5.14
C ASP A 36 -2.07 22.57 4.80
N GLN A 37 -2.26 21.54 3.97
CA GLN A 37 -3.57 21.00 3.59
C GLN A 37 -3.84 19.60 4.16
N HIS A 38 -3.06 19.14 5.12
CA HIS A 38 -3.27 17.85 5.80
C HIS A 38 -4.66 17.70 6.43
N GLY A 39 -5.28 18.80 6.87
CA GLY A 39 -6.64 18.81 7.41
C GLY A 39 -7.76 18.81 6.37
N TYR A 40 -7.44 18.85 5.06
CA TYR A 40 -8.46 18.88 4.02
C TYR A 40 -9.31 17.59 4.00
N VAL A 41 -10.62 17.74 3.85
CA VAL A 41 -11.59 16.64 3.78
C VAL A 41 -12.37 16.75 2.47
N LEU A 42 -12.38 15.70 1.67
CA LEU A 42 -13.16 15.63 0.44
C LEU A 42 -14.56 15.08 0.72
N GLY A 43 -15.55 15.98 0.67
CA GLY A 43 -16.95 15.64 1.00
C GLY A 43 -17.20 15.50 2.52
N GLU A 44 -18.47 15.39 2.90
CA GLU A 44 -18.90 15.45 4.30
C GLU A 44 -18.46 14.24 5.15
N LYS A 45 -18.21 13.10 4.53
CA LYS A 45 -17.89 11.81 5.19
C LYS A 45 -16.46 11.33 4.91
N GLY A 46 -15.64 12.20 4.30
CA GLY A 46 -14.26 11.88 3.98
C GLY A 46 -13.37 11.80 5.22
N ARG A 47 -12.21 11.17 5.06
CA ARG A 47 -11.09 11.29 6.01
C ARG A 47 -10.35 12.60 5.73
N THR A 48 -9.53 13.08 6.67
CA THR A 48 -8.57 14.13 6.33
C THR A 48 -7.52 13.59 5.34
N ALA A 49 -6.90 14.47 4.57
CA ALA A 49 -5.82 14.08 3.66
C ALA A 49 -4.70 13.34 4.42
N LYS A 50 -4.33 13.85 5.60
CA LYS A 50 -3.35 13.22 6.50
C LYS A 50 -3.77 11.81 6.93
N ASP A 51 -5.01 11.64 7.37
CA ASP A 51 -5.51 10.34 7.81
C ASP A 51 -5.57 9.33 6.65
N LEU A 52 -5.92 9.80 5.46
CA LEU A 52 -5.92 8.95 4.27
C LEU A 52 -4.52 8.51 3.87
N MET A 53 -3.54 9.44 3.89
CA MET A 53 -2.12 9.12 3.67
C MET A 53 -1.64 8.07 4.67
N TRP A 54 -1.86 8.34 5.95
CA TRP A 54 -1.36 7.47 7.03
C TRP A 54 -2.01 6.09 7.00
N HIS A 55 -3.31 6.02 6.75
CA HIS A 55 -4.01 4.76 6.52
C HIS A 55 -3.38 3.97 5.35
N THR A 56 -3.15 4.61 4.22
CA THR A 56 -2.53 3.95 3.06
C THR A 56 -1.17 3.36 3.43
N ILE A 57 -0.32 4.15 4.09
CA ILE A 57 1.03 3.74 4.50
C ILE A 57 0.99 2.57 5.47
N GLN A 58 0.20 2.70 6.52
CA GLN A 58 0.12 1.67 7.56
C GLN A 58 -0.46 0.36 7.03
N SER A 59 -1.50 0.43 6.21
CA SER A 59 -2.13 -0.77 5.66
C SER A 59 -1.20 -1.49 4.68
N ASP A 60 -0.50 -0.78 3.82
CA ASP A 60 0.43 -1.39 2.87
C ASP A 60 1.58 -2.12 3.61
N ILE A 61 2.16 -1.47 4.64
CA ILE A 61 3.19 -2.08 5.49
C ILE A 61 2.63 -3.28 6.27
N TRP A 62 1.43 -3.14 6.83
CA TRP A 62 0.75 -4.19 7.58
C TRP A 62 0.46 -5.43 6.70
N PHE A 63 0.03 -5.23 5.44
CA PHE A 63 -0.11 -6.34 4.49
C PHE A 63 1.22 -7.06 4.26
N ALA A 64 2.30 -6.34 3.98
CA ALA A 64 3.61 -6.93 3.74
C ALA A 64 4.11 -7.72 4.95
N GLU A 65 3.97 -7.16 6.16
CA GLU A 65 4.35 -7.83 7.40
C GLU A 65 3.48 -9.05 7.71
N GLY A 66 2.16 -8.94 7.52
CA GLY A 66 1.22 -10.04 7.76
C GLY A 66 1.47 -11.23 6.83
N ILE A 67 1.75 -10.96 5.55
CA ILE A 67 2.16 -11.98 4.57
C ILE A 67 3.43 -12.67 5.04
N ALA A 68 4.47 -11.91 5.40
CA ALA A 68 5.75 -12.44 5.84
C ALA A 68 5.66 -13.24 7.14
N ALA A 69 4.80 -12.81 8.07
CA ALA A 69 4.55 -13.50 9.34
C ALA A 69 3.65 -14.75 9.20
N GLY A 70 2.91 -14.86 8.09
CA GLY A 70 1.89 -15.92 7.92
C GLY A 70 0.65 -15.70 8.78
N ALA A 71 0.41 -14.47 9.27
CA ALA A 71 -0.74 -14.09 10.08
C ALA A 71 -0.90 -12.56 10.07
N PHE A 72 -2.14 -12.07 10.12
CA PHE A 72 -2.42 -10.64 10.23
C PHE A 72 -2.62 -10.24 11.69
N ALA A 73 -1.92 -9.18 12.13
CA ALA A 73 -2.13 -8.58 13.44
C ALA A 73 -3.50 -7.92 13.55
N ALA A 74 -4.05 -7.86 14.76
CA ALA A 74 -5.41 -7.35 15.00
C ALA A 74 -5.59 -5.85 14.71
N SER A 75 -4.51 -5.08 14.55
CA SER A 75 -4.56 -3.64 14.28
C SER A 75 -3.48 -3.24 13.28
N GLU A 76 -3.85 -2.38 12.36
CA GLU A 76 -2.93 -1.71 11.44
C GLU A 76 -2.17 -0.58 12.13
N SER A 77 -2.77 0.04 13.14
CA SER A 77 -2.26 1.27 13.75
C SER A 77 -0.98 1.03 14.56
N LYS A 78 0.10 1.65 14.13
CA LYS A 78 1.41 1.66 14.80
C LYS A 78 1.79 3.07 15.25
N GLY A 79 0.87 3.77 15.92
CA GLY A 79 1.12 5.11 16.46
C GLY A 79 0.56 6.25 15.60
N ASP A 80 0.86 7.46 16.05
CA ASP A 80 0.39 8.68 15.41
C ASP A 80 1.08 8.94 14.07
N ALA A 81 0.35 9.59 13.15
CA ALA A 81 0.90 9.99 11.88
C ALA A 81 2.02 11.04 12.07
N PRO A 82 3.17 10.89 11.41
CA PRO A 82 4.21 11.91 11.37
C PRO A 82 3.66 13.28 11.00
N ALA A 83 4.43 14.33 11.32
CA ALA A 83 3.96 15.70 11.14
C ALA A 83 3.86 16.11 9.67
N THR A 84 4.80 15.66 8.84
CA THR A 84 4.96 16.11 7.45
C THR A 84 4.78 15.00 6.44
N SER A 85 4.45 15.36 5.20
CA SER A 85 4.35 14.43 4.08
C SER A 85 5.69 13.75 3.76
N GLU A 86 6.79 14.45 3.95
CA GLU A 86 8.15 13.94 3.78
C GLU A 86 8.45 12.83 4.78
N GLU A 87 8.13 13.05 6.06
CA GLU A 87 8.32 12.05 7.13
C GLU A 87 7.42 10.82 6.89
N MET A 88 6.15 11.04 6.51
CA MET A 88 5.23 9.95 6.18
C MET A 88 5.71 9.15 4.97
N THR A 89 6.18 9.83 3.92
CA THR A 89 6.72 9.19 2.72
C THR A 89 8.00 8.39 3.02
N ALA A 90 8.87 8.91 3.89
CA ALA A 90 10.06 8.18 4.35
C ALA A 90 9.68 6.92 5.17
N ALA A 91 8.64 7.02 6.02
CA ALA A 91 8.12 5.87 6.76
C ALA A 91 7.55 4.79 5.82
N TYR A 92 6.82 5.20 4.76
CA TYR A 92 6.34 4.30 3.72
C TYR A 92 7.49 3.55 3.03
N GLU A 93 8.48 4.30 2.54
CA GLU A 93 9.64 3.73 1.84
C GLU A 93 10.38 2.71 2.69
N LYS A 94 10.68 3.07 3.94
CA LYS A 94 11.36 2.19 4.89
C LYS A 94 10.53 0.94 5.20
N GLY A 95 9.26 1.12 5.59
CA GLY A 95 8.41 0.01 5.99
C GLY A 95 8.12 -0.96 4.85
N MET A 96 7.88 -0.45 3.65
CA MET A 96 7.69 -1.28 2.46
C MET A 96 8.97 -2.04 2.08
N ALA A 97 10.14 -1.39 2.12
CA ALA A 97 11.40 -2.06 1.84
C ALA A 97 11.66 -3.22 2.81
N GLU A 98 11.46 -2.99 4.11
CA GLU A 98 11.64 -4.00 5.16
C GLU A 98 10.62 -5.14 5.04
N GLY A 99 9.34 -4.82 4.84
CA GLY A 99 8.27 -5.81 4.68
C GLY A 99 8.46 -6.66 3.43
N MET A 100 8.70 -6.04 2.28
CA MET A 100 8.90 -6.76 1.02
C MET A 100 10.19 -7.58 0.99
N ALA A 101 11.25 -7.15 1.67
CA ALA A 101 12.46 -7.97 1.83
C ALA A 101 12.15 -9.30 2.55
N LYS A 102 11.30 -9.27 3.61
CA LYS A 102 10.85 -10.47 4.31
C LYS A 102 9.98 -11.36 3.42
N VAL A 103 9.06 -10.77 2.65
CA VAL A 103 8.20 -11.52 1.70
C VAL A 103 9.04 -12.20 0.63
N LYS A 104 10.04 -11.53 0.07
CA LYS A 104 10.96 -12.10 -0.93
C LYS A 104 11.77 -13.28 -0.39
N ALA A 105 12.06 -13.30 0.89
CA ALA A 105 12.79 -14.39 1.53
C ALA A 105 11.92 -15.64 1.81
N MET A 106 10.59 -15.57 1.62
CA MET A 106 9.69 -16.68 1.85
C MET A 106 9.88 -17.80 0.83
N THR A 107 9.81 -19.04 1.31
CA THR A 107 9.76 -20.23 0.46
C THR A 107 8.40 -20.38 -0.22
N GLY A 108 8.35 -21.10 -1.35
CA GLY A 108 7.08 -21.43 -2.00
C GLY A 108 6.09 -22.15 -1.10
N ALA A 109 6.57 -22.99 -0.19
CA ALA A 109 5.72 -23.67 0.81
C ALA A 109 5.08 -22.69 1.80
N GLN A 110 5.83 -21.67 2.25
CA GLN A 110 5.29 -20.59 3.09
C GLN A 110 4.28 -19.74 2.33
N LEU A 111 4.57 -19.40 1.07
CA LEU A 111 3.70 -18.61 0.20
C LEU A 111 2.40 -19.34 -0.16
N ALA A 112 2.44 -20.68 -0.25
CA ALA A 112 1.26 -21.52 -0.49
C ALA A 112 0.39 -21.72 0.75
N LYS A 113 0.93 -21.50 1.96
CA LYS A 113 0.23 -21.72 3.23
C LYS A 113 -0.96 -20.74 3.35
N PRO A 114 -2.17 -21.23 3.71
CA PRO A 114 -3.31 -20.36 3.95
C PRO A 114 -3.09 -19.45 5.16
N ILE A 115 -3.52 -18.20 5.04
CA ILE A 115 -3.63 -17.24 6.14
C ILE A 115 -5.10 -16.94 6.37
N ASN A 116 -5.56 -17.06 7.60
CA ASN A 116 -6.89 -16.65 8.02
C ASN A 116 -6.94 -15.12 8.12
N PHE A 117 -7.89 -14.49 7.39
CA PHE A 117 -8.12 -13.05 7.42
C PHE A 117 -9.40 -12.77 8.22
N TYR A 118 -9.28 -12.65 9.54
CA TYR A 118 -10.36 -12.30 10.48
C TYR A 118 -11.62 -13.17 10.38
N ASN A 119 -11.48 -14.44 10.06
CA ASN A 119 -12.59 -15.38 9.81
C ASN A 119 -13.54 -14.93 8.66
N ILE A 120 -13.11 -13.97 7.82
CA ILE A 120 -13.83 -13.53 6.62
C ILE A 120 -13.43 -14.40 5.42
N MET A 121 -12.13 -14.68 5.31
CA MET A 121 -11.58 -15.52 4.25
C MET A 121 -10.28 -16.20 4.72
N GLU A 122 -9.93 -17.28 4.04
CA GLU A 122 -8.67 -17.99 4.22
C GLU A 122 -8.07 -18.29 2.85
N LEU A 123 -6.95 -17.63 2.54
CA LEU A 123 -6.31 -17.67 1.22
C LEU A 123 -4.81 -17.93 1.36
N PRO A 124 -4.15 -18.55 0.34
CA PRO A 124 -2.70 -18.66 0.33
C PRO A 124 -2.03 -17.29 0.55
N ALA A 125 -0.93 -17.29 1.33
CA ALA A 125 -0.20 -16.07 1.68
C ALA A 125 0.12 -15.20 0.45
N VAL A 126 0.54 -15.83 -0.65
CA VAL A 126 0.85 -15.15 -1.92
C VAL A 126 -0.31 -14.32 -2.47
N THR A 127 -1.56 -14.73 -2.23
CA THR A 127 -2.76 -14.03 -2.73
C THR A 127 -2.89 -12.63 -2.12
N TYR A 128 -2.45 -12.45 -0.89
CA TYR A 128 -2.53 -11.15 -0.20
C TYR A 128 -1.59 -10.10 -0.78
N LEU A 129 -0.61 -10.46 -1.60
CA LEU A 129 0.16 -9.50 -2.41
C LEU A 129 -0.73 -8.74 -3.41
N GLN A 130 -1.73 -9.43 -3.97
CA GLN A 130 -2.72 -8.76 -4.82
C GLN A 130 -3.61 -7.80 -4.03
N PHE A 131 -3.99 -8.18 -2.78
CA PHE A 131 -4.75 -7.29 -1.89
C PHE A 131 -3.96 -6.04 -1.53
N LEU A 132 -2.68 -6.18 -1.18
CA LEU A 132 -1.76 -5.07 -0.95
C LEU A 132 -1.74 -4.13 -2.16
N SER A 133 -1.49 -4.66 -3.35
CA SER A 133 -1.44 -3.86 -4.58
C SER A 133 -2.76 -3.14 -4.85
N ASN A 134 -3.89 -3.84 -4.76
CA ASN A 134 -5.21 -3.26 -5.00
C ASN A 134 -5.55 -2.17 -3.98
N HIS A 135 -5.20 -2.37 -2.70
CA HIS A 135 -5.39 -1.39 -1.64
C HIS A 135 -4.59 -0.11 -1.90
N SER A 136 -3.29 -0.27 -2.21
CA SER A 136 -2.39 0.84 -2.53
C SER A 136 -2.91 1.64 -3.74
N ILE A 137 -3.28 0.97 -4.83
CA ILE A 137 -3.81 1.60 -6.04
C ILE A 137 -5.13 2.34 -5.75
N HIS A 138 -6.04 1.73 -4.97
CA HIS A 138 -7.31 2.34 -4.59
C HIS A 138 -7.12 3.66 -3.84
N HIS A 139 -6.32 3.65 -2.77
CA HIS A 139 -6.11 4.85 -1.95
C HIS A 139 -5.25 5.90 -2.65
N ARG A 140 -4.31 5.50 -3.47
CA ARG A 140 -3.58 6.42 -4.36
C ARG A 140 -4.52 7.17 -5.31
N GLY A 141 -5.51 6.46 -5.89
CA GLY A 141 -6.54 7.10 -6.71
C GLY A 141 -7.40 8.10 -5.92
N GLN A 142 -7.75 7.77 -4.68
CA GLN A 142 -8.42 8.72 -3.78
C GLN A 142 -7.56 9.94 -3.50
N LEU A 143 -6.28 9.78 -3.15
CA LEU A 143 -5.36 10.89 -2.90
C LEU A 143 -5.18 11.78 -4.12
N SER A 144 -5.16 11.22 -5.33
CA SER A 144 -5.13 12.01 -6.57
C SER A 144 -6.36 12.92 -6.71
N SER A 145 -7.54 12.44 -6.29
CA SER A 145 -8.75 13.25 -6.26
C SER A 145 -8.69 14.35 -5.19
N TYR A 146 -8.10 14.06 -4.03
CA TYR A 146 -7.83 15.04 -2.98
C TYR A 146 -6.89 16.13 -3.49
N LEU A 147 -5.76 15.78 -4.09
CA LEU A 147 -4.79 16.72 -4.67
C LEU A 147 -5.49 17.66 -5.67
N ARG A 148 -6.30 17.13 -6.58
CA ARG A 148 -7.05 17.96 -7.54
C ARG A 148 -8.02 18.91 -6.85
N ALA A 149 -8.75 18.44 -5.84
CA ALA A 149 -9.71 19.26 -5.10
C ALA A 149 -9.05 20.34 -4.23
N MET A 150 -7.82 20.09 -3.77
CA MET A 150 -6.98 21.05 -3.05
C MET A 150 -6.28 22.07 -3.97
N ASN A 151 -6.44 21.98 -5.29
CA ASN A 151 -5.62 22.70 -6.28
C ASN A 151 -4.11 22.47 -6.12
N ALA A 152 -3.74 21.32 -5.59
CA ALA A 152 -2.36 20.88 -5.49
C ALA A 152 -1.91 20.21 -6.81
N HIS A 153 -0.58 20.08 -6.98
CA HIS A 153 -0.01 19.35 -8.10
C HIS A 153 -0.39 17.88 -8.08
N VAL A 154 -0.93 17.37 -9.17
CA VAL A 154 -1.31 15.96 -9.34
C VAL A 154 -0.27 15.26 -10.23
N PRO A 155 0.63 14.45 -9.67
CA PRO A 155 1.60 13.71 -10.45
C PRO A 155 0.95 12.74 -11.45
N SER A 156 1.64 12.50 -12.57
CA SER A 156 1.27 11.42 -13.51
C SER A 156 1.41 10.06 -12.84
N ILE A 157 0.47 9.14 -13.12
CA ILE A 157 0.43 7.77 -12.59
C ILE A 157 0.72 6.77 -13.71
N TYR A 158 -0.26 6.44 -14.53
CA TYR A 158 -0.14 5.49 -15.65
C TYR A 158 -0.13 6.20 -17.01
N GLY A 159 -0.24 7.49 -17.00
CA GLY A 159 -0.24 8.37 -18.16
C GLY A 159 -0.13 9.81 -17.69
N GLY A 160 -0.15 10.76 -18.60
CA GLY A 160 -0.09 12.18 -18.26
C GLY A 160 -1.24 12.62 -17.35
N SER A 161 -0.96 13.56 -16.44
CA SER A 161 -1.97 14.35 -15.75
C SER A 161 -2.11 15.72 -16.40
N ALA A 162 -3.07 16.53 -15.96
CA ALA A 162 -3.17 17.93 -16.43
C ALA A 162 -1.95 18.76 -16.01
N ASP A 163 -1.25 18.36 -14.95
CA ASP A 163 -0.08 19.05 -14.41
C ASP A 163 1.25 18.47 -14.93
N GLU A 164 1.22 17.22 -15.37
CA GLU A 164 2.35 16.51 -16.00
C GLU A 164 1.86 15.86 -17.31
N PRO A 165 1.64 16.62 -18.41
CA PRO A 165 1.25 16.06 -19.70
C PRO A 165 2.36 15.16 -20.26
N MET A 166 1.97 14.17 -21.10
CA MET A 166 2.93 13.29 -21.81
C MET A 166 3.60 14.07 -22.94
#